data_452a1047cc03df3bb10878ef9873e4da
#
_entry.id   452a1047cc03df3bb10878ef9873e4da
#
_cell.length_a   1.000
_cell.length_b   1.000
_cell.length_c   1.000
_cell.angle_alpha   90.00
_cell.angle_beta   90.00
_cell.angle_gamma   90.00
#
_symmetry.space_group_name_H-M   'P 1'
#
loop_
_entity.id
_entity.type
_entity.pdbx_description
1 polymer ?
#
loop_
_entity_poly.entity_id
_entity_poly.type
_entity_poly.pdbx_seq_one_letter_code
_entity_poly.pdbx_strand_id
1 'polypeptide(L)'
;LGGMDITVGDWYTSKDTLADRTDEFGKKQNEYWKSIQEKYNFKITRDSVYSYTDAKSDYVNDVMASSPKYEIYYLYQEFVSEPLMKGLMYDLSTLPEFNFDEEKWNPTVKELMSIGDGIWGMSPDSEPRGGIFYNKRLFKEAGIPEDEPYDLQKNNQWTWDKFEEYCKKLTKDTDGDGKTDQYAMASFSKYYLPMCAANNNATFVSRDKDGKYVDAITSKEFKDAMNWGVDLIKKGYIKPKPSENVAWDWYKAAFRDGEAAMQTAEVYEISAFADMEDDWGFVMFPYNEKNKGATNKTTPNDNIVVMPSCFSAEEAEKIAFAYDLYTEATP
;
A
#
# COMPACT_ATOMS: atom_id res chain seq x y z
N LEU A 1 -31.35 -6.22 9.23
CA LEU A 1 -30.40 -7.36 9.27
C LEU A 1 -30.58 -8.26 10.51
N GLY A 2 -31.64 -8.02 11.31
CA GLY A 2 -32.02 -8.91 12.42
C GLY A 2 -31.12 -8.87 13.64
N GLY A 3 -30.32 -7.81 13.80
CA GLY A 3 -29.38 -7.66 14.89
C GLY A 3 -28.05 -8.40 14.68
N MET A 4 -27.67 -8.68 13.43
CA MET A 4 -26.43 -9.37 13.09
C MET A 4 -25.22 -8.56 13.58
N ASP A 5 -24.28 -9.23 14.24
CA ASP A 5 -22.97 -8.69 14.57
C ASP A 5 -21.98 -9.09 13.46
N ILE A 6 -21.26 -8.12 12.91
CA ILE A 6 -20.27 -8.29 11.84
C ILE A 6 -18.94 -7.76 12.35
N THR A 7 -17.91 -8.57 12.26
CA THR A 7 -16.55 -8.18 12.62
C THR A 7 -15.66 -8.17 11.40
N VAL A 8 -14.99 -7.03 11.19
CA VAL A 8 -13.95 -6.86 10.18
C VAL A 8 -12.61 -7.06 10.86
N GLY A 9 -11.91 -8.13 10.53
CA GLY A 9 -10.63 -8.49 11.14
C GLY A 9 -9.44 -7.96 10.35
N ASP A 10 -8.49 -7.33 11.04
CA ASP A 10 -7.19 -6.94 10.51
C ASP A 10 -6.07 -7.16 11.56
N TRP A 11 -4.83 -6.74 11.27
CA TRP A 11 -3.68 -6.85 12.18
C TRP A 11 -3.16 -5.51 12.72
N TYR A 12 -3.78 -4.39 12.37
CA TYR A 12 -3.25 -3.06 12.67
C TYR A 12 -4.24 -2.11 13.33
N THR A 13 -5.53 -2.38 13.29
CA THR A 13 -6.52 -1.53 13.96
C THR A 13 -6.43 -1.71 15.46
N SER A 14 -6.23 -0.62 16.21
CA SER A 14 -6.46 -0.63 17.64
C SER A 14 -7.90 -0.25 17.95
N LYS A 15 -8.49 -0.84 18.99
CA LYS A 15 -9.85 -0.49 19.43
C LYS A 15 -10.00 1.00 19.74
N ASP A 16 -8.93 1.62 20.20
CA ASP A 16 -8.90 3.02 20.60
C ASP A 16 -8.87 3.98 19.39
N THR A 17 -8.30 3.58 18.24
CA THR A 17 -8.14 4.47 17.08
C THR A 17 -9.45 4.80 16.36
N LEU A 18 -10.49 3.99 16.48
CA LEU A 18 -11.78 4.24 15.84
C LEU A 18 -12.75 4.99 16.75
N ALA A 19 -12.68 4.75 18.07
CA ALA A 19 -13.56 5.39 19.06
C ALA A 19 -13.12 6.83 19.39
N ASP A 20 -11.83 7.14 19.29
CA ASP A 20 -11.22 8.37 19.79
C ASP A 20 -10.88 9.40 18.70
N ARG A 21 -11.37 9.22 17.46
CA ARG A 21 -11.22 10.25 16.43
C ARG A 21 -11.98 11.51 16.86
N THR A 22 -11.21 12.50 17.27
CA THR A 22 -11.73 13.80 17.75
C THR A 22 -11.80 14.86 16.65
N ASP A 23 -11.21 14.59 15.49
CA ASP A 23 -11.30 15.44 14.31
C ASP A 23 -12.73 15.49 13.74
N GLU A 24 -13.04 16.53 12.99
CA GLU A 24 -14.40 16.75 12.48
C GLU A 24 -14.85 15.63 11.53
N PHE A 25 -13.93 15.14 10.69
CA PHE A 25 -14.24 14.05 9.78
C PHE A 25 -14.55 12.75 10.53
N GLY A 26 -13.71 12.38 11.49
CA GLY A 26 -13.93 11.17 12.30
C GLY A 26 -15.23 11.19 13.09
N LYS A 27 -15.63 12.36 13.60
CA LYS A 27 -16.95 12.52 14.26
C LYS A 27 -18.10 12.28 13.30
N LYS A 28 -18.08 12.89 12.12
CA LYS A 28 -19.11 12.68 11.10
C LYS A 28 -19.17 11.22 10.63
N GLN A 29 -18.03 10.58 10.46
CA GLN A 29 -17.96 9.16 10.10
C GLN A 29 -18.60 8.28 11.18
N ASN A 30 -18.29 8.52 12.46
CA ASN A 30 -18.88 7.80 13.59
C ASN A 30 -20.40 8.00 13.67
N GLU A 31 -20.88 9.23 13.43
CA GLU A 31 -22.32 9.54 13.37
C GLU A 31 -23.00 8.79 12.21
N TYR A 32 -22.38 8.78 11.05
CA TYR A 32 -22.87 8.02 9.89
C TYR A 32 -22.95 6.53 10.20
N TRP A 33 -21.88 5.92 10.68
CA TRP A 33 -21.84 4.50 11.02
C TRP A 33 -22.88 4.14 12.08
N LYS A 34 -23.07 4.98 13.09
CA LYS A 34 -24.13 4.79 14.08
C LYS A 34 -25.51 4.83 13.43
N SER A 35 -25.74 5.78 12.54
CA SER A 35 -27.05 5.94 11.87
C SER A 35 -27.44 4.73 11.01
N ILE A 36 -26.49 4.15 10.23
CA ILE A 36 -26.77 2.98 9.40
C ILE A 36 -27.00 1.72 10.24
N GLN A 37 -26.25 1.55 11.33
CA GLN A 37 -26.40 0.43 12.25
C GLN A 37 -27.78 0.45 12.93
N GLU A 38 -28.21 1.61 13.41
CA GLU A 38 -29.54 1.79 14.00
C GLU A 38 -30.67 1.57 12.97
N LYS A 39 -30.52 2.17 11.77
CA LYS A 39 -31.53 2.09 10.70
C LYS A 39 -31.78 0.67 10.21
N TYR A 40 -30.71 -0.10 10.03
CA TYR A 40 -30.78 -1.43 9.41
C TYR A 40 -30.66 -2.58 10.42
N ASN A 41 -30.57 -2.27 11.72
CA ASN A 41 -30.48 -3.21 12.83
C ASN A 41 -29.36 -4.23 12.64
N PHE A 42 -28.13 -3.78 12.64
CA PHE A 42 -26.91 -4.58 12.66
C PHE A 42 -25.84 -3.86 13.48
N LYS A 43 -24.75 -4.56 13.78
CA LYS A 43 -23.55 -3.99 14.35
C LYS A 43 -22.35 -4.36 13.49
N ILE A 44 -21.50 -3.42 13.18
CA ILE A 44 -20.22 -3.66 12.50
C ILE A 44 -19.10 -3.09 13.32
N THR A 45 -18.09 -3.90 13.57
CA THR A 45 -16.89 -3.51 14.33
C THR A 45 -15.64 -3.93 13.58
N ARG A 46 -14.57 -3.21 13.81
CA ARG A 46 -13.25 -3.57 13.31
C ARG A 46 -12.35 -3.96 14.48
N ASP A 47 -11.63 -5.05 14.37
CA ASP A 47 -10.78 -5.58 15.45
C ASP A 47 -9.48 -6.15 14.90
N SER A 48 -8.38 -5.97 15.63
CA SER A 48 -7.09 -6.56 15.30
C SER A 48 -6.76 -7.67 16.29
N VAL A 49 -7.18 -8.89 15.99
CA VAL A 49 -7.02 -10.03 16.89
C VAL A 49 -6.05 -11.08 16.37
N TYR A 50 -5.47 -10.89 15.19
CA TYR A 50 -4.37 -11.71 14.70
C TYR A 50 -3.16 -10.84 14.34
N SER A 51 -1.97 -11.40 14.52
CA SER A 51 -0.75 -10.74 14.10
C SER A 51 -0.60 -10.80 12.57
N TYR A 52 0.19 -9.91 12.00
CA TYR A 52 0.54 -9.97 10.58
C TYR A 52 1.08 -11.35 10.16
N THR A 53 1.90 -11.99 11.01
CA THR A 53 2.49 -13.29 10.74
C THR A 53 1.50 -14.44 10.75
N ASP A 54 0.45 -14.34 11.55
CA ASP A 54 -0.55 -15.40 11.73
C ASP A 54 -1.77 -15.23 10.81
N ALA A 55 -1.99 -14.03 10.27
CA ALA A 55 -3.16 -13.67 9.47
C ALA A 55 -3.51 -14.69 8.38
N LYS A 56 -2.51 -15.16 7.63
CA LYS A 56 -2.71 -16.15 6.57
C LYS A 56 -3.15 -17.50 7.11
N SER A 57 -2.44 -18.01 8.11
CA SER A 57 -2.71 -19.33 8.68
C SER A 57 -4.03 -19.35 9.43
N ASP A 58 -4.34 -18.30 10.16
CA ASP A 58 -5.60 -18.17 10.88
C ASP A 58 -6.78 -18.14 9.90
N TYR A 59 -6.73 -17.33 8.86
CA TYR A 59 -7.77 -17.31 7.82
C TYR A 59 -8.00 -18.71 7.23
N VAL A 60 -6.94 -19.36 6.77
CA VAL A 60 -7.05 -20.69 6.14
C VAL A 60 -7.65 -21.73 7.09
N ASN A 61 -7.17 -21.76 8.33
CA ASN A 61 -7.63 -22.71 9.33
C ASN A 61 -9.08 -22.49 9.72
N ASP A 62 -9.45 -21.24 9.98
CA ASP A 62 -10.81 -20.86 10.40
C ASP A 62 -11.85 -21.18 9.32
N VAL A 63 -11.55 -20.85 8.06
CA VAL A 63 -12.47 -21.10 6.94
C VAL A 63 -12.56 -22.61 6.62
N MET A 64 -11.45 -23.33 6.65
CA MET A 64 -11.47 -24.81 6.48
C MET A 64 -12.26 -25.51 7.57
N ALA A 65 -12.23 -24.99 8.79
CA ALA A 65 -13.04 -25.50 9.90
C ALA A 65 -14.53 -25.08 9.81
N SER A 66 -14.92 -24.28 8.82
CA SER A 66 -16.26 -23.65 8.72
C SER A 66 -16.63 -22.87 10.00
N SER A 67 -15.65 -22.26 10.62
CA SER A 67 -15.80 -21.49 11.86
C SER A 67 -14.96 -20.22 11.79
N PRO A 68 -15.25 -19.31 10.85
CA PRO A 68 -14.49 -18.07 10.72
C PRO A 68 -14.72 -17.22 11.97
N LYS A 69 -13.64 -16.57 12.45
CA LYS A 69 -13.72 -15.65 13.60
C LYS A 69 -14.32 -14.32 13.22
N TYR A 70 -14.25 -13.99 11.94
CA TYR A 70 -14.73 -12.74 11.39
C TYR A 70 -15.54 -13.00 10.12
N GLU A 71 -16.44 -12.08 9.84
CA GLU A 71 -17.23 -12.07 8.62
C GLU A 71 -16.44 -11.54 7.43
N ILE A 72 -15.51 -10.61 7.70
CA ILE A 72 -14.64 -9.99 6.70
C ILE A 72 -13.20 -9.96 7.23
N TYR A 73 -12.25 -10.29 6.36
CA TYR A 73 -10.83 -10.28 6.68
C TYR A 73 -10.08 -9.33 5.75
N TYR A 74 -9.15 -8.57 6.32
CA TYR A 74 -8.09 -7.91 5.58
C TYR A 74 -6.91 -8.87 5.48
N LEU A 75 -6.46 -9.17 4.28
CA LEU A 75 -5.27 -9.98 4.03
C LEU A 75 -4.24 -9.14 3.26
N TYR A 76 -2.99 -9.28 3.64
CA TYR A 76 -1.92 -8.70 2.85
C TYR A 76 -1.81 -9.44 1.50
N GLN A 77 -1.49 -8.72 0.43
CA GLN A 77 -1.51 -9.26 -0.94
C GLN A 77 -0.71 -10.58 -1.10
N GLU A 78 0.36 -10.78 -0.33
CA GLU A 78 1.14 -12.02 -0.36
C GLU A 78 0.41 -13.22 0.24
N PHE A 79 -0.68 -12.99 0.97
CA PHE A 79 -1.42 -14.03 1.69
C PHE A 79 -2.65 -14.54 0.93
N VAL A 80 -3.05 -13.90 -0.16
CA VAL A 80 -4.32 -14.22 -0.85
C VAL A 80 -4.23 -15.43 -1.78
N SER A 81 -3.06 -15.74 -2.34
CA SER A 81 -2.94 -16.77 -3.37
C SER A 81 -3.31 -18.17 -2.89
N GLU A 82 -2.88 -18.55 -1.69
CA GLU A 82 -3.17 -19.88 -1.15
C GLU A 82 -4.65 -20.10 -0.83
N PRO A 83 -5.33 -19.23 -0.04
CA PRO A 83 -6.75 -19.40 0.22
C PRO A 83 -7.59 -19.28 -1.05
N LEU A 84 -7.22 -18.45 -2.01
CA LEU A 84 -7.89 -18.36 -3.29
C LEU A 84 -7.85 -19.68 -4.06
N MET A 85 -6.66 -20.27 -4.19
CA MET A 85 -6.49 -21.58 -4.88
C MET A 85 -7.18 -22.74 -4.18
N LYS A 86 -7.38 -22.63 -2.87
CA LYS A 86 -8.12 -23.62 -2.07
C LYS A 86 -9.64 -23.41 -2.08
N GLY A 87 -10.14 -22.37 -2.75
CA GLY A 87 -11.58 -22.04 -2.78
C GLY A 87 -12.12 -21.58 -1.43
N LEU A 88 -11.29 -20.95 -0.61
CA LEU A 88 -11.67 -20.47 0.73
C LEU A 88 -12.18 -19.03 0.73
N MET A 89 -12.25 -18.37 -0.41
CA MET A 89 -12.81 -17.03 -0.57
C MET A 89 -14.18 -17.09 -1.21
N TYR A 90 -15.07 -16.20 -0.81
CA TYR A 90 -16.39 -16.06 -1.41
C TYR A 90 -16.28 -15.32 -2.75
N ASP A 91 -17.05 -15.72 -3.74
CA ASP A 91 -17.14 -14.99 -5.00
C ASP A 91 -18.02 -13.76 -4.83
N LEU A 92 -17.39 -12.60 -4.65
CA LEU A 92 -18.08 -11.33 -4.40
C LEU A 92 -18.88 -10.83 -5.60
N SER A 93 -18.58 -11.33 -6.82
CA SER A 93 -19.34 -10.97 -8.02
C SER A 93 -20.77 -11.50 -8.01
N THR A 94 -21.05 -12.48 -7.15
CA THR A 94 -22.39 -13.05 -6.97
C THR A 94 -23.27 -12.26 -6.01
N LEU A 95 -22.73 -11.25 -5.34
CA LEU A 95 -23.40 -10.44 -4.33
C LEU A 95 -23.87 -9.12 -4.96
N PRO A 96 -25.18 -8.93 -5.17
CA PRO A 96 -25.73 -7.77 -5.87
C PRO A 96 -25.58 -6.46 -5.10
N GLU A 97 -25.21 -6.52 -3.82
CA GLU A 97 -24.95 -5.37 -2.98
C GLU A 97 -23.67 -4.63 -3.39
N PHE A 98 -22.69 -5.33 -3.96
CA PHE A 98 -21.45 -4.73 -4.40
C PHE A 98 -21.52 -4.27 -5.86
N ASN A 99 -21.49 -2.97 -6.07
CA ASN A 99 -21.28 -2.38 -7.39
C ASN A 99 -19.79 -2.00 -7.53
N PHE A 100 -18.99 -2.91 -8.07
CA PHE A 100 -17.55 -2.69 -8.24
C PHE A 100 -17.16 -1.65 -9.30
N ASP A 101 -18.10 -0.95 -9.91
CA ASP A 101 -17.86 0.19 -10.79
C ASP A 101 -17.94 1.54 -10.05
N GLU A 102 -18.28 1.53 -8.76
CA GLU A 102 -18.24 2.71 -7.91
C GLU A 102 -16.80 3.15 -7.59
N GLU A 103 -16.61 4.46 -7.45
CA GLU A 103 -15.29 5.08 -7.22
C GLU A 103 -14.64 4.66 -5.88
N LYS A 104 -15.43 4.19 -4.92
CA LYS A 104 -14.92 3.72 -3.63
C LYS A 104 -14.08 2.44 -3.76
N TRP A 105 -14.26 1.67 -4.81
CA TRP A 105 -13.51 0.42 -5.02
C TRP A 105 -12.23 0.65 -5.82
N ASN A 106 -11.12 0.12 -5.30
CA ASN A 106 -9.84 0.21 -5.98
C ASN A 106 -9.83 -0.64 -7.27
N PRO A 107 -9.73 -0.02 -8.46
CA PRO A 107 -9.82 -0.74 -9.72
C PRO A 107 -8.64 -1.69 -9.96
N THR A 108 -7.46 -1.38 -9.40
CA THR A 108 -6.28 -2.25 -9.51
C THR A 108 -6.45 -3.53 -8.68
N VAL A 109 -7.02 -3.41 -7.48
CA VAL A 109 -7.34 -4.58 -6.64
C VAL A 109 -8.45 -5.41 -7.27
N LYS A 110 -9.50 -4.77 -7.83
CA LYS A 110 -10.54 -5.45 -8.61
C LYS A 110 -9.92 -6.27 -9.73
N GLU A 111 -9.04 -5.68 -10.55
CA GLU A 111 -8.36 -6.39 -11.64
C GLU A 111 -7.50 -7.55 -11.12
N LEU A 112 -6.72 -7.33 -10.07
CA LEU A 112 -5.85 -8.34 -9.46
C LEU A 112 -6.66 -9.56 -8.94
N MET A 113 -7.79 -9.30 -8.32
CA MET A 113 -8.61 -10.31 -7.67
C MET A 113 -9.73 -10.88 -8.58
N SER A 114 -9.77 -10.47 -9.85
CA SER A 114 -10.69 -11.02 -10.84
C SER A 114 -10.07 -12.23 -11.53
N ILE A 115 -10.72 -13.40 -11.41
CA ILE A 115 -10.30 -14.65 -12.06
C ILE A 115 -11.52 -15.30 -12.73
N GLY A 116 -11.46 -15.47 -14.05
CA GLY A 116 -12.63 -15.82 -14.82
C GLY A 116 -13.69 -14.73 -14.74
N ASP A 117 -14.91 -15.11 -14.43
CA ASP A 117 -16.02 -14.17 -14.24
C ASP A 117 -16.20 -13.75 -12.75
N GLY A 118 -15.40 -14.32 -11.85
CA GLY A 118 -15.51 -14.08 -10.40
C GLY A 118 -14.59 -12.97 -9.89
N ILE A 119 -15.00 -12.34 -8.79
CA ILE A 119 -14.22 -11.35 -8.02
C ILE A 119 -14.03 -11.88 -6.59
N TRP A 120 -12.79 -12.16 -6.21
CA TRP A 120 -12.45 -12.90 -4.99
C TRP A 120 -11.88 -12.02 -3.87
N GLY A 121 -11.83 -10.71 -4.08
CA GLY A 121 -11.39 -9.74 -3.11
C GLY A 121 -11.55 -8.32 -3.63
N MET A 122 -11.52 -7.37 -2.72
CA MET A 122 -11.76 -5.95 -2.98
C MET A 122 -10.85 -5.07 -2.10
N SER A 123 -10.86 -3.78 -2.35
CA SER A 123 -10.33 -2.77 -1.42
C SER A 123 -11.17 -1.49 -1.54
N PRO A 124 -11.67 -0.95 -0.44
CA PRO A 124 -12.39 0.33 -0.43
C PRO A 124 -11.45 1.54 -0.36
N ASP A 125 -10.17 1.34 -0.66
CA ASP A 125 -9.14 2.34 -0.54
C ASP A 125 -8.45 2.56 -1.88
N SER A 126 -8.51 3.80 -2.37
CA SER A 126 -7.91 4.24 -3.62
C SER A 126 -6.77 5.26 -3.42
N GLU A 127 -6.27 5.42 -2.20
CA GLU A 127 -5.17 6.35 -1.92
C GLU A 127 -3.91 6.00 -2.73
N PRO A 128 -3.18 7.00 -3.25
CA PRO A 128 -1.82 6.79 -3.74
C PRO A 128 -0.96 6.36 -2.56
N ARG A 129 -0.48 5.11 -2.57
CA ARG A 129 0.13 4.51 -1.40
C ARG A 129 1.64 4.73 -1.36
N GLY A 130 2.33 4.25 -2.35
CA GLY A 130 3.79 4.29 -2.38
C GLY A 130 4.35 5.49 -3.11
N GLY A 131 5.45 6.02 -2.59
CA GLY A 131 6.17 7.15 -3.18
C GLY A 131 7.48 7.45 -2.49
N ILE A 132 7.94 8.69 -2.59
CA ILE A 132 9.17 9.19 -1.99
C ILE A 132 8.84 10.36 -1.08
N PHE A 133 9.14 10.23 0.21
CA PHE A 133 9.28 11.36 1.11
C PHE A 133 10.66 11.99 0.92
N TYR A 134 10.73 13.31 0.93
CA TYR A 134 11.99 14.05 0.82
C TYR A 134 12.06 15.17 1.85
N ASN A 135 13.27 15.41 2.38
CA ASN A 135 13.55 16.45 3.36
C ASN A 135 13.87 17.76 2.65
N LYS A 136 13.01 18.78 2.82
CA LYS A 136 13.12 20.08 2.13
C LYS A 136 14.38 20.83 2.51
N ARG A 137 14.80 20.78 3.79
CA ARG A 137 16.04 21.45 4.23
C ARG A 137 17.27 20.85 3.53
N LEU A 138 17.38 19.51 3.47
CA LEU A 138 18.54 18.86 2.83
C LEU A 138 18.56 19.10 1.31
N PHE A 139 17.41 19.22 0.67
CA PHE A 139 17.28 19.61 -0.73
C PHE A 139 17.82 21.02 -0.94
N LYS A 140 17.38 22.00 -0.14
CA LYS A 140 17.85 23.37 -0.19
C LYS A 140 19.36 23.49 0.03
N GLU A 141 19.91 22.76 1.01
CA GLU A 141 21.35 22.71 1.28
C GLU A 141 22.16 22.08 0.12
N ALA A 142 21.53 21.26 -0.69
CA ALA A 142 22.10 20.69 -1.92
C ALA A 142 21.89 21.58 -3.15
N GLY A 143 21.28 22.77 -2.99
CA GLY A 143 20.98 23.70 -4.08
C GLY A 143 19.83 23.23 -4.97
N ILE A 144 18.90 22.44 -4.43
CA ILE A 144 17.68 22.00 -5.09
C ILE A 144 16.52 22.79 -4.49
N PRO A 145 15.69 23.48 -5.29
CA PRO A 145 14.50 24.16 -4.78
C PRO A 145 13.57 23.22 -4.03
N GLU A 146 13.04 23.66 -2.89
CA GLU A 146 12.28 22.83 -1.95
C GLU A 146 11.04 22.16 -2.57
N ASP A 147 10.40 22.82 -3.52
CA ASP A 147 9.18 22.34 -4.19
C ASP A 147 9.42 21.85 -5.63
N GLU A 148 10.69 21.84 -6.10
CA GLU A 148 11.01 21.37 -7.46
C GLU A 148 10.52 19.94 -7.75
N PRO A 149 10.54 18.96 -6.81
CA PRO A 149 10.00 17.63 -7.07
C PRO A 149 8.51 17.63 -7.45
N TYR A 150 7.70 18.52 -6.86
CA TYR A 150 6.28 18.68 -7.24
C TYR A 150 6.13 19.22 -8.64
N ASP A 151 6.91 20.25 -9.00
CA ASP A 151 6.87 20.84 -10.34
C ASP A 151 7.31 19.85 -11.41
N LEU A 152 8.37 19.08 -11.13
CA LEU A 152 8.85 18.02 -12.02
C LEU A 152 7.79 16.94 -12.23
N GLN A 153 7.14 16.47 -11.16
CA GLN A 153 6.07 15.49 -11.25
C GLN A 153 4.89 16.04 -12.05
N LYS A 154 4.43 17.24 -11.75
CA LYS A 154 3.33 17.91 -12.45
C LYS A 154 3.58 18.06 -13.95
N ASN A 155 4.84 18.30 -14.32
CA ASN A 155 5.25 18.52 -15.71
C ASN A 155 5.74 17.23 -16.40
N ASN A 156 5.58 16.04 -15.80
CA ASN A 156 6.10 14.76 -16.29
C ASN A 156 7.63 14.79 -16.54
N GLN A 157 8.37 15.44 -15.67
CA GLN A 157 9.82 15.56 -15.69
C GLN A 157 10.50 14.90 -14.48
N TRP A 158 9.72 14.26 -13.59
CA TRP A 158 10.22 13.51 -12.46
C TRP A 158 10.67 12.11 -12.93
N THR A 159 11.87 12.05 -13.52
CA THR A 159 12.42 10.92 -14.26
C THR A 159 13.60 10.28 -13.54
N TRP A 160 14.02 9.08 -13.99
CA TRP A 160 15.20 8.41 -13.47
C TRP A 160 16.48 9.24 -13.61
N ASP A 161 16.69 9.87 -14.76
CA ASP A 161 17.89 10.71 -14.97
C ASP A 161 17.89 11.90 -14.01
N LYS A 162 16.72 12.53 -13.77
CA LYS A 162 16.60 13.64 -12.82
C LYS A 162 16.75 13.19 -11.36
N PHE A 163 16.20 12.04 -11.02
CA PHE A 163 16.37 11.45 -9.69
C PHE A 163 17.83 11.12 -9.40
N GLU A 164 18.55 10.56 -10.37
CA GLU A 164 19.97 10.27 -10.21
C GLU A 164 20.82 11.54 -10.07
N GLU A 165 20.47 12.62 -10.77
CA GLU A 165 21.08 13.94 -10.56
C GLU A 165 20.96 14.38 -9.10
N TYR A 166 19.75 14.20 -8.51
CA TYR A 166 19.52 14.53 -7.11
C TYR A 166 20.30 13.61 -6.18
N CYS A 167 20.33 12.31 -6.46
CA CYS A 167 21.13 11.38 -5.67
C CYS A 167 22.60 11.80 -5.55
N LYS A 168 23.19 12.28 -6.65
CA LYS A 168 24.58 12.80 -6.64
C LYS A 168 24.77 14.02 -5.76
N LYS A 169 23.81 14.95 -5.74
CA LYS A 169 23.87 16.18 -4.94
C LYS A 169 23.62 15.93 -3.46
N LEU A 170 22.77 14.94 -3.15
CA LEU A 170 22.30 14.65 -1.81
C LEU A 170 23.19 13.64 -1.05
N THR A 171 24.07 12.91 -1.76
CA THR A 171 25.02 11.99 -1.12
C THR A 171 26.29 12.75 -0.77
N LYS A 172 26.63 12.83 0.52
CA LYS A 172 27.72 13.67 1.02
C LYS A 172 28.54 12.97 2.10
N ASP A 173 29.84 13.23 2.07
CA ASP A 173 30.75 13.13 3.20
C ASP A 173 30.76 14.54 3.85
N THR A 174 30.21 14.68 5.04
CA THR A 174 29.98 15.98 5.69
C THR A 174 31.10 16.38 6.62
N ASP A 175 31.93 15.43 7.08
CA ASP A 175 33.04 15.66 7.99
C ASP A 175 34.42 15.48 7.31
N GLY A 176 34.49 14.97 6.09
CA GLY A 176 35.70 14.83 5.29
C GLY A 176 36.52 13.58 5.64
N ASP A 177 35.97 12.58 6.31
CA ASP A 177 36.68 11.35 6.72
C ASP A 177 36.77 10.31 5.58
N GLY A 178 36.15 10.59 4.44
CA GLY A 178 36.10 9.72 3.26
C GLY A 178 34.97 8.71 3.27
N LYS A 179 34.05 8.81 4.24
CA LYS A 179 32.84 8.00 4.30
C LYS A 179 31.59 8.82 4.04
N THR A 180 30.54 8.19 3.62
CA THR A 180 29.25 8.84 3.40
C THR A 180 28.51 8.96 4.73
N ASP A 181 28.20 10.19 5.16
CA ASP A 181 27.38 10.49 6.34
C ASP A 181 25.93 10.71 5.97
N GLN A 182 25.69 11.43 4.88
CA GLN A 182 24.36 11.69 4.33
C GLN A 182 24.18 10.94 3.03
N TYR A 183 23.20 10.09 2.97
CA TYR A 183 22.79 9.35 1.77
C TYR A 183 21.65 10.07 1.03
N ALA A 184 21.56 9.85 -0.27
CA ALA A 184 20.42 10.38 -1.03
C ALA A 184 19.12 9.75 -0.55
N MET A 185 19.11 8.45 -0.29
CA MET A 185 17.88 7.74 0.09
C MET A 185 18.16 6.61 1.09
N ALA A 186 17.20 6.40 1.99
CA ALA A 186 17.06 5.16 2.74
C ALA A 186 15.79 4.43 2.28
N SER A 187 15.82 3.11 2.21
CA SER A 187 14.68 2.36 1.75
C SER A 187 14.69 0.91 2.22
N PHE A 188 13.50 0.36 2.36
CA PHE A 188 13.31 -1.07 2.46
C PHE A 188 13.23 -1.68 1.05
N SER A 189 14.05 -2.69 0.77
CA SER A 189 14.14 -3.29 -0.57
C SER A 189 12.79 -3.81 -1.10
N LYS A 190 11.91 -4.26 -0.21
CA LYS A 190 10.56 -4.73 -0.53
C LYS A 190 9.67 -3.62 -1.12
N TYR A 191 9.88 -2.35 -0.75
CA TYR A 191 9.18 -1.21 -1.37
C TYR A 191 9.92 -0.69 -2.59
N TYR A 192 11.23 -0.57 -2.50
CA TYR A 192 12.05 0.10 -3.49
C TYR A 192 12.07 -0.63 -4.85
N LEU A 193 12.38 -1.93 -4.86
CA LEU A 193 12.53 -2.67 -6.13
C LEU A 193 11.22 -2.83 -6.91
N PRO A 194 10.06 -3.12 -6.26
CA PRO A 194 8.78 -3.09 -6.97
C PRO A 194 8.44 -1.73 -7.58
N MET A 195 8.78 -0.62 -6.90
CA MET A 195 8.58 0.72 -7.45
C MET A 195 9.46 0.98 -8.67
N CYS A 196 10.72 0.50 -8.68
CA CYS A 196 11.57 0.55 -9.87
C CYS A 196 10.89 -0.16 -11.05
N ALA A 197 10.35 -1.36 -10.84
CA ALA A 197 9.66 -2.12 -11.87
C ALA A 197 8.40 -1.40 -12.38
N ALA A 198 7.51 -1.00 -11.48
CA ALA A 198 6.25 -0.34 -11.83
C ALA A 198 6.46 0.95 -12.64
N ASN A 199 7.47 1.74 -12.27
CA ASN A 199 7.82 3.00 -12.93
C ASN A 199 8.70 2.82 -14.20
N ASN A 200 9.00 1.57 -14.54
CA ASN A 200 9.51 1.17 -15.87
C ASN A 200 8.46 0.39 -16.68
N ASN A 201 7.20 0.50 -16.31
CA ASN A 201 6.10 -0.24 -16.96
C ASN A 201 6.33 -1.76 -16.97
N ALA A 202 6.94 -2.30 -15.95
CA ALA A 202 7.24 -3.71 -15.76
C ALA A 202 6.47 -4.30 -14.58
N THR A 203 6.19 -5.59 -14.64
CA THR A 203 5.50 -6.34 -13.60
C THR A 203 6.23 -7.65 -13.32
N PHE A 204 5.95 -8.27 -12.18
CA PHE A 204 6.45 -9.62 -11.85
C PHE A 204 5.69 -10.70 -12.59
N VAL A 205 4.39 -10.49 -12.78
CA VAL A 205 3.46 -11.38 -13.45
C VAL A 205 2.64 -10.57 -14.44
N SER A 206 2.37 -11.13 -15.60
CA SER A 206 1.46 -10.55 -16.60
C SER A 206 0.41 -11.58 -17.04
N ARG A 207 -0.54 -11.16 -17.86
CA ARG A 207 -1.47 -12.08 -18.53
C ARG A 207 -1.08 -12.19 -20.01
N ASP A 208 -1.10 -13.40 -20.53
CA ASP A 208 -0.93 -13.63 -21.97
C ASP A 208 -2.24 -13.30 -22.72
N LYS A 209 -2.22 -13.50 -24.05
CA LYS A 209 -3.37 -13.25 -24.93
C LYS A 209 -4.62 -14.09 -24.60
N ASP A 210 -4.45 -15.19 -23.88
CA ASP A 210 -5.52 -16.09 -23.46
C ASP A 210 -5.96 -15.81 -21.99
N GLY A 211 -5.44 -14.73 -21.38
CA GLY A 211 -5.73 -14.31 -20.01
C GLY A 211 -5.01 -15.12 -18.93
N LYS A 212 -4.12 -16.03 -19.30
CA LYS A 212 -3.37 -16.87 -18.38
C LYS A 212 -2.20 -16.10 -17.77
N TYR A 213 -1.99 -16.27 -16.46
CA TYR A 213 -0.85 -15.68 -15.76
C TYR A 213 0.47 -16.29 -16.26
N VAL A 214 1.41 -15.42 -16.58
CA VAL A 214 2.76 -15.76 -17.05
C VAL A 214 3.81 -14.95 -16.33
N ASP A 215 4.98 -15.51 -16.16
CA ASP A 215 6.15 -14.85 -15.61
C ASP A 215 6.59 -13.68 -16.51
N ALA A 216 6.76 -12.49 -15.92
CA ALA A 216 7.19 -11.27 -16.60
C ALA A 216 8.59 -10.77 -16.15
N ILE A 217 9.24 -11.44 -15.18
CA ILE A 217 10.55 -11.01 -14.66
C ILE A 217 11.69 -11.16 -15.67
N THR A 218 11.49 -11.92 -16.73
CA THR A 218 12.47 -12.10 -17.81
C THR A 218 12.39 -11.01 -18.87
N SER A 219 11.38 -10.13 -18.82
CA SER A 219 11.22 -9.01 -19.76
C SER A 219 12.42 -8.04 -19.71
N LYS A 220 12.63 -7.32 -20.80
CA LYS A 220 13.67 -6.29 -20.85
C LYS A 220 13.39 -5.17 -19.85
N GLU A 221 12.16 -4.73 -19.77
CA GLU A 221 11.69 -3.67 -18.90
C GLU A 221 11.94 -4.00 -17.44
N PHE A 222 11.66 -5.25 -17.03
CA PHE A 222 11.92 -5.70 -15.67
C PHE A 222 13.43 -5.74 -15.36
N LYS A 223 14.23 -6.30 -16.25
CA LYS A 223 15.69 -6.35 -16.09
C LYS A 223 16.31 -4.95 -16.02
N ASP A 224 15.88 -4.04 -16.89
CA ASP A 224 16.36 -2.65 -16.89
C ASP A 224 16.03 -1.96 -15.54
N ALA A 225 14.83 -2.19 -15.01
CA ALA A 225 14.42 -1.64 -13.72
C ALA A 225 15.27 -2.18 -12.56
N MET A 226 15.48 -3.49 -12.52
CA MET A 226 16.32 -4.10 -11.48
C MET A 226 17.77 -3.64 -11.59
N ASN A 227 18.31 -3.56 -12.78
CA ASN A 227 19.67 -3.08 -13.01
C ASN A 227 19.82 -1.61 -12.54
N TRP A 228 18.89 -0.72 -12.89
CA TRP A 228 18.92 0.66 -12.45
C TRP A 228 18.84 0.77 -10.92
N GLY A 229 17.90 0.07 -10.29
CA GLY A 229 17.76 0.08 -8.83
C GLY A 229 19.02 -0.43 -8.10
N VAL A 230 19.59 -1.52 -8.60
CA VAL A 230 20.84 -2.09 -8.05
C VAL A 230 22.04 -1.18 -8.30
N ASP A 231 22.09 -0.48 -9.43
CA ASP A 231 23.17 0.46 -9.74
C ASP A 231 23.18 1.68 -8.81
N LEU A 232 22.01 2.19 -8.39
CA LEU A 232 21.94 3.25 -7.37
C LEU A 232 22.50 2.79 -6.03
N ILE A 233 22.26 1.53 -5.65
CA ILE A 233 22.87 0.93 -4.44
C ILE A 233 24.39 0.84 -4.60
N LYS A 234 24.89 0.33 -5.72
CA LYS A 234 26.32 0.19 -6.00
C LYS A 234 27.06 1.53 -6.06
N LYS A 235 26.38 2.60 -6.51
CA LYS A 235 26.89 3.98 -6.52
C LYS A 235 26.94 4.60 -5.12
N GLY A 236 26.44 3.91 -4.10
CA GLY A 236 26.42 4.39 -2.72
C GLY A 236 25.37 5.47 -2.43
N TYR A 237 24.36 5.62 -3.28
CA TYR A 237 23.29 6.61 -3.07
C TYR A 237 22.26 6.15 -2.05
N ILE A 238 22.07 4.84 -1.94
CA ILE A 238 21.12 4.22 -1.03
C ILE A 238 21.83 3.80 0.25
N LYS A 239 21.35 4.28 1.39
CA LYS A 239 21.91 3.92 2.70
C LYS A 239 21.82 2.41 2.91
N PRO A 240 22.91 1.71 3.21
CA PRO A 240 22.88 0.30 3.53
C PRO A 240 22.16 0.07 4.86
N LYS A 241 21.48 -1.08 4.97
CA LYS A 241 20.90 -1.52 6.25
C LYS A 241 22.00 -1.62 7.31
N PRO A 242 21.85 -0.98 8.48
CA PRO A 242 22.93 -0.88 9.46
C PRO A 242 23.40 -2.23 10.02
N SER A 243 22.49 -3.18 10.21
CA SER A 243 22.79 -4.56 10.63
C SER A 243 21.60 -5.48 10.38
N GLU A 244 21.83 -6.79 10.45
CA GLU A 244 20.74 -7.78 10.32
C GLU A 244 19.71 -7.69 11.46
N ASN A 245 20.11 -7.23 12.63
CA ASN A 245 19.26 -7.16 13.83
C ASN A 245 18.53 -5.82 14.01
N VAL A 246 18.66 -4.88 13.07
CA VAL A 246 17.95 -3.62 13.14
C VAL A 246 16.47 -3.82 12.78
N ALA A 247 15.57 -3.00 13.33
CA ALA A 247 14.15 -3.02 13.01
C ALA A 247 13.92 -2.94 11.49
N TRP A 248 12.86 -3.56 11.00
CA TRP A 248 12.56 -3.61 9.56
C TRP A 248 12.36 -2.22 8.96
N ASP A 249 11.88 -1.27 9.76
CA ASP A 249 11.55 0.12 9.41
C ASP A 249 12.65 1.12 9.79
N TRP A 250 13.91 0.67 9.94
CA TRP A 250 15.09 1.46 10.27
C TRP A 250 15.28 2.70 9.38
N TYR A 251 14.82 2.65 8.14
CA TYR A 251 14.93 3.74 7.18
C TYR A 251 14.13 4.98 7.59
N LYS A 252 13.08 4.83 8.39
CA LYS A 252 12.29 5.95 8.94
C LYS A 252 13.15 6.82 9.86
N ALA A 253 13.90 6.20 10.75
CA ALA A 253 14.82 6.91 11.63
C ALA A 253 15.92 7.61 10.80
N ALA A 254 16.50 6.90 9.82
CA ALA A 254 17.54 7.48 8.95
C ALA A 254 17.04 8.73 8.19
N PHE A 255 15.79 8.75 7.76
CA PHE A 255 15.17 9.92 7.12
C PHE A 255 14.89 11.03 8.13
N ARG A 256 14.25 10.72 9.25
CA ARG A 256 13.91 11.69 10.30
C ARG A 256 15.15 12.38 10.86
N ASP A 257 16.23 11.63 11.07
CA ASP A 257 17.46 12.11 11.68
C ASP A 257 18.39 12.78 10.66
N GLY A 258 17.99 12.88 9.38
CA GLY A 258 18.73 13.55 8.30
C GLY A 258 19.90 12.74 7.74
N GLU A 259 20.06 11.47 8.11
CA GLU A 259 21.08 10.58 7.54
C GLU A 259 20.73 10.17 6.09
N ALA A 260 19.48 10.34 5.67
CA ALA A 260 19.01 10.18 4.32
C ALA A 260 18.08 11.33 3.93
N ALA A 261 18.33 11.93 2.76
CA ALA A 261 17.53 13.05 2.27
C ALA A 261 16.15 12.63 1.72
N MET A 262 16.01 11.37 1.35
CA MET A 262 14.76 10.77 0.85
C MET A 262 14.52 9.40 1.48
N GLN A 263 13.26 8.98 1.48
CA GLN A 263 12.92 7.58 1.72
C GLN A 263 11.78 7.13 0.80
N THR A 264 11.83 5.88 0.34
CA THR A 264 10.65 5.25 -0.25
C THR A 264 9.77 4.72 0.86
N ALA A 265 8.52 5.11 0.86
CA ALA A 265 7.57 4.67 1.88
C ALA A 265 6.14 4.82 1.39
N GLU A 266 5.22 4.43 2.23
CA GLU A 266 3.78 4.54 1.98
C GLU A 266 3.19 5.72 2.75
N VAL A 267 2.13 6.31 2.19
CA VAL A 267 1.49 7.52 2.73
C VAL A 267 1.07 7.37 4.20
N TYR A 268 0.66 6.18 4.63
CA TYR A 268 0.28 5.97 6.04
C TYR A 268 1.42 6.23 7.04
N GLU A 269 2.67 6.25 6.58
CA GLU A 269 3.84 6.51 7.43
C GLU A 269 3.99 7.99 7.84
N ILE A 270 3.14 8.88 7.33
CA ILE A 270 3.12 10.32 7.66
C ILE A 270 3.17 10.56 9.17
N SER A 271 2.47 9.74 9.96
CA SER A 271 2.47 9.86 11.42
C SER A 271 3.85 9.72 12.06
N ALA A 272 4.78 9.01 11.40
CA ALA A 272 6.16 8.84 11.88
C ALA A 272 7.01 10.12 11.74
N PHE A 273 6.52 11.12 11.00
CA PHE A 273 7.21 12.39 10.71
C PHE A 273 6.51 13.61 11.33
N ALA A 274 5.46 13.39 12.13
CA ALA A 274 4.68 14.47 12.73
C ALA A 274 5.52 15.40 13.63
N ASP A 275 6.56 14.84 14.26
CA ASP A 275 7.46 15.55 15.17
C ASP A 275 8.80 15.96 14.52
N MET A 276 8.92 15.85 13.17
CA MET A 276 10.13 16.32 12.48
C MET A 276 10.25 17.84 12.56
N GLU A 277 11.44 18.33 12.89
CA GLU A 277 11.75 19.78 12.84
C GLU A 277 11.86 20.29 11.40
N ASP A 278 12.30 19.43 10.49
CA ASP A 278 12.44 19.74 9.07
C ASP A 278 11.12 19.53 8.33
N ASP A 279 10.76 20.48 7.47
CA ASP A 279 9.68 20.29 6.50
C ASP A 279 10.04 19.20 5.49
N TRP A 280 9.03 18.44 5.10
CA TRP A 280 9.16 17.37 4.13
C TRP A 280 8.09 17.48 3.04
N GLY A 281 8.31 16.78 1.95
CA GLY A 281 7.35 16.63 0.86
C GLY A 281 7.19 15.17 0.46
N PHE A 282 6.14 14.89 -0.31
CA PHE A 282 5.86 13.56 -0.85
C PHE A 282 5.55 13.63 -2.34
N VAL A 283 6.23 12.81 -3.14
CA VAL A 283 6.01 12.67 -4.58
C VAL A 283 5.97 11.20 -4.96
N MET A 284 5.37 10.90 -6.11
CA MET A 284 5.41 9.54 -6.68
C MET A 284 6.86 9.13 -6.98
N PHE A 285 7.08 7.84 -7.22
CA PHE A 285 8.38 7.35 -7.62
C PHE A 285 8.75 7.84 -9.04
N PRO A 286 10.04 8.14 -9.35
CA PRO A 286 10.46 8.60 -10.66
C PRO A 286 10.34 7.49 -11.71
N TYR A 287 9.97 7.85 -12.93
CA TYR A 287 9.81 6.90 -14.03
C TYR A 287 10.97 6.92 -15.02
N ASN A 288 11.12 5.83 -15.79
CA ASN A 288 12.11 5.74 -16.86
C ASN A 288 11.62 6.46 -18.12
N GLU A 289 12.13 7.66 -18.38
CA GLU A 289 11.80 8.45 -19.56
C GLU A 289 12.24 7.80 -20.89
N LYS A 290 13.16 6.81 -20.84
CA LYS A 290 13.62 6.05 -22.02
C LYS A 290 12.67 4.93 -22.41
N ASN A 291 11.74 4.57 -21.52
CA ASN A 291 10.72 3.56 -21.78
C ASN A 291 9.41 4.25 -22.18
N LYS A 292 9.05 4.15 -23.45
CA LYS A 292 7.82 4.74 -23.99
C LYS A 292 6.59 4.14 -23.28
N GLY A 293 5.81 5.00 -22.64
CA GLY A 293 4.62 4.62 -21.89
C GLY A 293 4.86 4.42 -20.39
N ALA A 294 6.10 4.53 -19.90
CA ALA A 294 6.35 4.64 -18.47
C ALA A 294 5.89 6.02 -17.96
N THR A 295 5.34 6.04 -16.77
CA THR A 295 4.86 7.25 -16.08
C THR A 295 5.13 7.12 -14.59
N ASN A 296 5.04 8.22 -13.85
CA ASN A 296 5.07 8.14 -12.39
C ASN A 296 3.87 7.32 -11.90
N LYS A 297 4.15 6.27 -11.16
CA LYS A 297 3.15 5.36 -10.57
C LYS A 297 3.34 5.24 -9.08
N THR A 298 2.24 5.01 -8.39
CA THR A 298 2.20 4.60 -7.00
C THR A 298 1.91 3.10 -6.90
N THR A 299 2.15 2.50 -5.75
CA THR A 299 1.63 1.17 -5.45
C THR A 299 0.17 1.28 -5.00
N PRO A 300 -0.70 0.32 -5.34
CA PRO A 300 -2.05 0.26 -4.78
C PRO A 300 -1.99 -0.08 -3.29
N ASN A 301 -3.11 0.10 -2.60
CA ASN A 301 -3.27 -0.49 -1.27
C ASN A 301 -3.07 -1.99 -1.36
N ASP A 302 -2.21 -2.51 -0.53
CA ASP A 302 -1.82 -3.91 -0.49
C ASP A 302 -2.67 -4.76 0.47
N ASN A 303 -3.67 -4.15 1.11
CA ASN A 303 -4.63 -4.81 1.97
C ASN A 303 -5.87 -5.21 1.17
N ILE A 304 -6.03 -6.50 0.98
CA ILE A 304 -7.13 -7.07 0.22
C ILE A 304 -8.21 -7.55 1.18
N VAL A 305 -9.41 -7.08 0.98
CA VAL A 305 -10.59 -7.46 1.77
C VAL A 305 -11.22 -8.69 1.13
N VAL A 306 -11.40 -9.72 1.93
CA VAL A 306 -11.97 -10.99 1.50
C VAL A 306 -13.08 -11.45 2.45
N MET A 307 -14.02 -12.23 1.93
CA MET A 307 -15.08 -12.88 2.70
C MET A 307 -14.85 -14.41 2.70
N PRO A 308 -14.99 -15.10 3.83
CA PRO A 308 -14.94 -16.56 3.91
C PRO A 308 -15.96 -17.26 3.03
N SER A 309 -15.55 -18.30 2.31
CA SER A 309 -16.43 -19.08 1.43
C SER A 309 -17.45 -19.95 2.15
N CYS A 310 -17.33 -20.11 3.46
CA CYS A 310 -18.20 -21.01 4.24
C CYS A 310 -19.54 -20.40 4.65
N PHE A 311 -19.80 -19.13 4.37
CA PHE A 311 -21.11 -18.52 4.62
C PHE A 311 -22.16 -19.01 3.64
N SER A 312 -23.40 -19.15 4.11
CA SER A 312 -24.56 -19.33 3.24
C SER A 312 -24.80 -18.08 2.38
N ALA A 313 -25.53 -18.21 1.27
CA ALA A 313 -25.85 -17.09 0.41
C ALA A 313 -26.59 -15.97 1.17
N GLU A 314 -27.54 -16.32 2.05
CA GLU A 314 -28.29 -15.34 2.85
C GLU A 314 -27.37 -14.58 3.84
N GLU A 315 -26.42 -15.27 4.47
CA GLU A 315 -25.45 -14.63 5.37
C GLU A 315 -24.52 -13.72 4.58
N ALA A 316 -23.99 -14.19 3.45
CA ALA A 316 -23.09 -13.42 2.60
C ALA A 316 -23.75 -12.13 2.06
N GLU A 317 -25.01 -12.20 1.62
CA GLU A 317 -25.79 -11.01 1.19
C GLU A 317 -25.95 -10.00 2.34
N LYS A 318 -26.24 -10.45 3.55
CA LYS A 318 -26.36 -9.57 4.73
C LYS A 318 -25.03 -8.91 5.11
N ILE A 319 -23.94 -9.69 5.07
CA ILE A 319 -22.59 -9.20 5.31
C ILE A 319 -22.20 -8.17 4.26
N ALA A 320 -22.45 -8.48 2.98
CA ALA A 320 -22.16 -7.60 1.85
C ALA A 320 -22.91 -6.26 1.98
N PHE A 321 -24.22 -6.32 2.24
CA PHE A 321 -25.04 -5.13 2.44
C PHE A 321 -24.51 -4.22 3.56
N ALA A 322 -24.16 -4.81 4.70
CA ALA A 322 -23.64 -4.03 5.81
C ALA A 322 -22.27 -3.44 5.52
N TYR A 323 -21.40 -4.20 4.87
CA TYR A 323 -20.04 -3.75 4.54
C TYR A 323 -20.04 -2.70 3.41
N ASP A 324 -20.93 -2.83 2.44
CA ASP A 324 -21.12 -1.84 1.39
C ASP A 324 -21.49 -0.47 1.97
N LEU A 325 -22.48 -0.44 2.88
CA LEU A 325 -22.84 0.78 3.62
C LEU A 325 -21.71 1.31 4.50
N TYR A 326 -20.97 0.41 5.16
CA TYR A 326 -19.86 0.80 6.05
C TYR A 326 -18.73 1.50 5.29
N THR A 327 -18.52 1.13 4.02
CA THR A 327 -17.47 1.69 3.16
C THR A 327 -17.92 2.88 2.32
N GLU A 328 -19.18 3.32 2.44
CA GLU A 328 -19.64 4.53 1.77
C GLU A 328 -18.90 5.78 2.25
N ALA A 329 -18.77 6.74 1.33
CA ALA A 329 -18.23 8.04 1.69
C ALA A 329 -19.06 8.70 2.79
N THR A 330 -18.39 9.24 3.80
CA THR A 330 -19.06 9.98 4.87
C THR A 330 -19.73 11.24 4.31
N PRO A 331 -21.04 11.43 4.50
CA PRO A 331 -21.79 12.58 3.98
C PRO A 331 -21.30 13.95 4.50
#